data_6ced112136d8f0eadd6a986633257784
#
_entry.id   6ced112136d8f0eadd6a986633257784
#
_cell.length_a   1.000
_cell.length_b   1.000
_cell.length_c   1.000
_cell.angle_alpha   90.00
_cell.angle_beta   90.00
_cell.angle_gamma   90.00
#
_symmetry.space_group_name_H-M   'P 1'
#
loop_
_entity.id
_entity.type
_entity.pdbx_description
1 polymer ?
#
loop_
_entity_poly.entity_id
_entity_poly.type
_entity_poly.pdbx_seq_one_letter_code
_entity_poly.pdbx_strand_id
1 'polypeptide(L)'
;MIAVAENVASTPIVRDRYADPFAARLLAPEVERGVALSGAGLAEIVDPRGRVHASSDPSRIGRSVDLGPSNADEGRAWFGDSDIGGVHSLVGEVPIVDTDGAVQAIVSVSERYPSVWELLSGAGERLLFYLGLGAALVTVSAMWGRRRQRALTDRPGPNV
;
A
#
# COMPACT_ATOMS: atom_id res chain seq x y z
N MET A 1 -1.51 10.55 5.26
CA MET A 1 -0.37 10.87 4.36
C MET A 1 -0.20 12.36 4.11
N ILE A 2 -1.23 13.10 3.66
CA ILE A 2 -1.08 14.53 3.34
C ILE A 2 -0.58 15.37 4.54
N ALA A 3 -1.15 15.17 5.73
CA ALA A 3 -0.72 15.87 6.94
C ALA A 3 0.75 15.58 7.32
N VAL A 4 1.25 14.40 7.00
CA VAL A 4 2.66 14.05 7.23
C VAL A 4 3.54 14.71 6.17
N ALA A 5 3.12 14.69 4.89
CA ALA A 5 3.81 15.40 3.83
C ALA A 5 3.88 16.91 4.13
N GLU A 6 2.80 17.51 4.63
CA GLU A 6 2.76 18.91 5.09
C GLU A 6 3.73 19.16 6.26
N ASN A 7 3.78 18.25 7.23
CA ASN A 7 4.71 18.35 8.35
C ASN A 7 6.17 18.34 7.86
N VAL A 8 6.53 17.41 6.99
CA VAL A 8 7.87 17.33 6.39
C VAL A 8 8.16 18.57 5.55
N ALA A 9 7.23 18.99 4.69
CA ALA A 9 7.37 20.17 3.82
C ALA A 9 7.53 21.48 4.60
N SER A 10 6.91 21.58 5.78
CA SER A 10 7.01 22.77 6.65
C SER A 10 8.32 22.85 7.44
N THR A 11 9.11 21.78 7.47
CA THR A 11 10.36 21.72 8.23
C THR A 11 11.39 22.67 7.59
N PRO A 12 12.00 23.61 8.34
CA PRO A 12 12.91 24.60 7.78
C PRO A 12 14.08 24.00 7.00
N ILE A 13 14.67 22.92 7.52
CA ILE A 13 15.82 22.28 6.85
C ILE A 13 15.44 21.72 5.48
N VAL A 14 14.20 21.24 5.30
CA VAL A 14 13.69 20.73 4.00
C VAL A 14 13.59 21.90 3.03
N ARG A 15 12.97 23.00 3.45
CA ARG A 15 12.77 24.19 2.61
C ARG A 15 14.07 24.85 2.18
N ASP A 16 15.08 24.85 3.09
CA ASP A 16 16.34 25.54 2.85
C ASP A 16 17.37 24.69 2.11
N ARG A 17 17.27 23.34 2.19
CA ARG A 17 18.32 22.42 1.75
C ARG A 17 17.92 21.41 0.70
N TYR A 18 16.69 21.43 0.18
CA TYR A 18 16.23 20.46 -0.85
C TYR A 18 17.11 20.45 -2.10
N ALA A 19 17.65 21.62 -2.52
CA ALA A 19 18.52 21.78 -3.68
C ALA A 19 20.03 21.68 -3.38
N ASP A 20 20.40 21.40 -2.12
CA ASP A 20 21.81 21.23 -1.74
C ASP A 20 22.40 19.99 -2.43
N PRO A 21 23.65 20.04 -2.93
CA PRO A 21 24.33 18.85 -3.47
C PRO A 21 24.37 17.65 -2.53
N PHE A 22 24.28 17.91 -1.22
CA PHE A 22 24.21 16.90 -0.17
C PHE A 22 22.79 16.68 0.39
N ALA A 23 21.74 17.14 -0.30
CA ALA A 23 20.36 17.07 0.17
C ALA A 23 19.98 15.65 0.62
N ALA A 24 20.35 14.64 -0.15
CA ALA A 24 20.07 13.24 0.20
C ALA A 24 20.53 12.87 1.62
N ARG A 25 21.71 13.33 2.02
CA ARG A 25 22.28 13.05 3.35
C ARG A 25 21.69 13.95 4.43
N LEU A 26 21.45 15.21 4.10
CA LEU A 26 20.94 16.20 5.04
C LEU A 26 19.48 15.96 5.39
N LEU A 27 18.69 15.51 4.41
CA LEU A 27 17.25 15.34 4.52
C LEU A 27 16.82 13.89 4.84
N ALA A 28 17.76 12.93 4.85
CA ALA A 28 17.48 11.55 5.22
C ALA A 28 16.68 11.42 6.53
N PRO A 29 17.05 12.13 7.63
CA PRO A 29 16.28 12.03 8.87
C PRO A 29 14.83 12.53 8.74
N GLU A 30 14.57 13.49 7.86
CA GLU A 30 13.23 14.04 7.66
C GLU A 30 12.33 13.10 6.86
N VAL A 31 12.85 12.48 5.79
CA VAL A 31 12.11 11.48 5.03
C VAL A 31 11.87 10.20 5.83
N GLU A 32 12.85 9.76 6.63
CA GLU A 32 12.70 8.63 7.56
C GLU A 32 11.64 8.92 8.63
N ARG A 33 11.62 10.16 9.17
CA ARG A 33 10.57 10.60 10.09
C ARG A 33 9.21 10.59 9.43
N GLY A 34 9.09 11.03 8.16
CA GLY A 34 7.87 10.98 7.38
C GLY A 34 7.31 9.55 7.29
N VAL A 35 8.15 8.58 6.98
CA VAL A 35 7.78 7.15 6.96
C VAL A 35 7.34 6.69 8.36
N ALA A 36 8.13 6.98 9.39
CA ALA A 36 7.84 6.53 10.76
C ALA A 36 6.51 7.09 11.31
N LEU A 37 6.17 8.34 10.97
CA LEU A 37 4.94 9.00 11.44
C LEU A 37 3.69 8.56 10.66
N SER A 38 3.83 8.27 9.37
CA SER A 38 2.71 7.89 8.51
C SER A 38 2.44 6.40 8.49
N GLY A 39 3.43 5.57 8.82
CA GLY A 39 3.42 4.15 8.50
C GLY A 39 3.56 3.86 7.00
N ALA A 40 3.85 4.90 6.19
CA ALA A 40 4.00 4.79 4.75
C ALA A 40 5.21 3.93 4.37
N GLY A 41 5.16 3.33 3.20
CA GLY A 41 6.27 2.54 2.67
C GLY A 41 7.39 3.39 2.07
N LEU A 42 7.11 4.64 1.67
CA LEU A 42 8.06 5.51 0.99
C LEU A 42 7.76 6.99 1.27
N ALA A 43 8.81 7.78 1.50
CA ALA A 43 8.76 9.22 1.53
C ALA A 43 9.92 9.78 0.69
N GLU A 44 9.65 10.80 -0.12
CA GLU A 44 10.59 11.39 -1.06
C GLU A 44 10.46 12.90 -1.12
N ILE A 45 11.55 13.56 -1.47
CA ILE A 45 11.59 14.98 -1.79
C ILE A 45 12.07 15.07 -3.24
N VAL A 46 11.21 15.56 -4.11
CA VAL A 46 11.47 15.64 -5.54
C VAL A 46 11.41 17.09 -6.03
N ASP A 47 12.08 17.41 -7.12
CA ASP A 47 11.89 18.69 -7.79
C ASP A 47 10.62 18.68 -8.68
N PRO A 48 10.16 19.84 -9.18
CA PRO A 48 8.97 19.90 -10.06
C PRO A 48 9.12 19.12 -11.37
N ARG A 49 10.33 18.66 -11.72
CA ARG A 49 10.61 17.81 -12.87
C ARG A 49 10.62 16.32 -12.52
N GLY A 50 10.28 15.98 -11.26
CA GLY A 50 10.25 14.62 -10.77
C GLY A 50 11.61 14.03 -10.39
N ARG A 51 12.69 14.82 -10.30
CA ARG A 51 13.98 14.30 -9.88
C ARG A 51 14.04 14.16 -8.36
N VAL A 52 14.40 12.98 -7.89
CA VAL A 52 14.49 12.65 -6.46
C VAL A 52 15.77 13.24 -5.87
N HIS A 53 15.63 14.14 -4.91
CA HIS A 53 16.74 14.74 -4.14
C HIS A 53 17.00 13.99 -2.82
N ALA A 54 15.97 13.51 -2.16
CA ALA A 54 16.05 12.69 -0.96
C ALA A 54 14.94 11.64 -0.97
N SER A 55 15.22 10.46 -0.44
CA SER A 55 14.26 9.35 -0.37
C SER A 55 14.57 8.47 0.82
N SER A 56 13.54 7.88 1.42
CA SER A 56 13.67 6.80 2.40
C SER A 56 14.19 5.49 1.78
N ASP A 57 14.09 5.36 0.44
CA ASP A 57 14.80 4.34 -0.34
C ASP A 57 15.99 4.96 -1.06
N PRO A 58 17.23 4.75 -0.59
CA PRO A 58 18.43 5.34 -1.18
C PRO A 58 18.64 4.99 -2.66
N SER A 59 18.07 3.87 -3.13
CA SER A 59 18.21 3.44 -4.52
C SER A 59 17.49 4.35 -5.52
N ARG A 60 16.57 5.17 -5.04
CA ARG A 60 15.74 6.08 -5.83
C ARG A 60 16.36 7.47 -5.98
N ILE A 61 17.33 7.84 -5.14
CA ILE A 61 17.98 9.15 -5.16
C ILE A 61 18.64 9.40 -6.52
N GLY A 62 18.36 10.59 -7.09
CA GLY A 62 18.86 11.02 -8.39
C GLY A 62 18.09 10.45 -9.59
N ARG A 63 17.14 9.52 -9.38
CA ARG A 63 16.26 9.06 -10.45
C ARG A 63 15.18 10.10 -10.77
N SER A 64 14.60 9.97 -11.94
CA SER A 64 13.38 10.69 -12.32
C SER A 64 12.18 9.81 -12.02
N VAL A 65 11.18 10.37 -11.37
CA VAL A 65 9.89 9.74 -11.09
C VAL A 65 8.79 10.51 -11.79
N ASP A 66 7.74 9.82 -12.18
CA ASP A 66 6.53 10.45 -12.68
C ASP A 66 5.69 10.90 -11.48
N LEU A 67 5.29 12.17 -11.44
CA LEU A 67 4.40 12.71 -10.41
C LEU A 67 2.94 12.31 -10.64
N GLY A 68 2.67 11.60 -11.73
CA GLY A 68 1.34 11.08 -12.05
C GLY A 68 0.31 12.18 -12.29
N PRO A 69 -0.96 11.98 -11.87
CA PRO A 69 -2.03 12.92 -12.09
C PRO A 69 -2.05 14.08 -11.08
N SER A 70 -0.96 14.28 -10.33
CA SER A 70 -0.90 15.29 -9.29
C SER A 70 -0.76 16.69 -9.88
N ASN A 71 -1.28 17.68 -9.17
CA ASN A 71 -1.08 19.10 -9.48
C ASN A 71 -0.11 19.74 -8.48
N ALA A 72 0.76 18.95 -7.89
CA ALA A 72 1.72 19.44 -6.91
C ALA A 72 2.78 20.33 -7.53
N ASP A 73 3.11 20.10 -8.78
CA ASP A 73 3.98 20.97 -9.60
C ASP A 73 3.33 22.34 -9.89
N GLU A 74 2.00 22.45 -9.82
CA GLU A 74 1.25 23.72 -9.91
C GLU A 74 1.06 24.41 -8.55
N GLY A 75 1.65 23.91 -7.48
CA GLY A 75 1.59 24.51 -6.14
C GLY A 75 0.38 24.08 -5.31
N ARG A 76 -0.31 23.00 -5.69
CA ARG A 76 -1.46 22.47 -4.96
C ARG A 76 -1.14 21.13 -4.33
N ALA A 77 -1.46 20.98 -3.05
CA ALA A 77 -1.38 19.69 -2.40
C ALA A 77 -2.35 18.70 -3.07
N TRP A 78 -1.90 17.48 -3.27
CA TRP A 78 -2.65 16.42 -3.92
C TRP A 78 -2.67 15.14 -3.07
N PHE A 79 -3.77 14.40 -3.16
CA PHE A 79 -3.93 13.11 -2.52
C PHE A 79 -4.78 12.20 -3.41
N GLY A 80 -4.26 11.02 -3.71
CA GLY A 80 -4.97 10.08 -4.57
C GLY A 80 -4.18 8.82 -4.85
N ASP A 81 -4.73 8.00 -5.74
CA ASP A 81 -4.07 6.80 -6.21
C ASP A 81 -3.12 7.14 -7.35
N SER A 82 -1.91 6.60 -7.29
CA SER A 82 -0.91 6.71 -8.35
C SER A 82 -0.13 5.41 -8.48
N ASP A 83 0.45 5.20 -9.66
CA ASP A 83 1.35 4.09 -9.92
C ASP A 83 2.80 4.54 -9.72
N ILE A 84 3.44 4.02 -8.69
CA ILE A 84 4.86 4.33 -8.42
C ILE A 84 5.71 3.12 -8.81
N GLY A 85 6.31 3.20 -9.98
CA GLY A 85 7.19 2.15 -10.49
C GLY A 85 6.48 0.81 -10.73
N GLY A 86 5.24 0.83 -11.20
CA GLY A 86 4.42 -0.37 -11.46
C GLY A 86 3.69 -0.88 -10.23
N VAL A 87 3.66 -0.09 -9.14
CA VAL A 87 2.99 -0.47 -7.88
C VAL A 87 1.91 0.53 -7.55
N HIS A 88 0.65 0.07 -7.49
CA HIS A 88 -0.47 0.89 -7.03
C HIS A 88 -0.25 1.37 -5.61
N SER A 89 -0.28 2.67 -5.43
CA SER A 89 0.05 3.32 -4.17
C SER A 89 -0.91 4.48 -3.89
N LEU A 90 -1.24 4.67 -2.63
CA LEU A 90 -1.87 5.89 -2.16
C LEU A 90 -0.80 6.92 -1.91
N VAL A 91 -0.92 8.08 -2.53
CA VAL A 91 0.10 9.11 -2.52
C VAL A 91 -0.46 10.41 -1.98
N GLY A 92 0.28 11.04 -1.09
CA GLY A 92 0.05 12.42 -0.66
C GLY A 92 1.23 13.27 -1.06
N GLU A 93 0.98 14.32 -1.83
CA GLU A 93 2.00 15.24 -2.32
C GLU A 93 1.73 16.66 -1.85
N VAL A 94 2.76 17.31 -1.35
CA VAL A 94 2.69 18.69 -0.84
C VAL A 94 3.84 19.50 -1.43
N PRO A 95 3.52 20.56 -2.17
CA PRO A 95 4.53 21.43 -2.75
C PRO A 95 5.19 22.33 -1.70
N ILE A 96 6.48 22.54 -1.87
CA ILE A 96 7.24 23.58 -1.19
C ILE A 96 7.33 24.75 -2.15
N VAL A 97 6.71 25.87 -1.79
CA VAL A 97 6.70 27.07 -2.60
C VAL A 97 7.60 28.13 -1.98
N ASP A 98 8.22 28.94 -2.83
CA ASP A 98 8.97 30.11 -2.38
C ASP A 98 8.06 31.33 -2.14
N THR A 99 8.67 32.46 -1.83
CA THR A 99 7.97 33.73 -1.58
C THR A 99 7.25 34.27 -2.81
N ASP A 100 7.66 33.87 -3.98
CA ASP A 100 7.09 34.34 -5.28
C ASP A 100 6.01 33.34 -5.77
N GLY A 101 5.75 32.29 -5.01
CA GLY A 101 4.75 31.26 -5.32
C GLY A 101 5.24 30.18 -6.30
N ALA A 102 6.52 30.19 -6.65
CA ALA A 102 7.09 29.16 -7.50
C ALA A 102 7.32 27.85 -6.72
N VAL A 103 6.94 26.71 -7.30
CA VAL A 103 7.19 25.39 -6.69
C VAL A 103 8.67 25.07 -6.80
N GLN A 104 9.28 24.86 -5.66
CA GLN A 104 10.70 24.56 -5.53
C GLN A 104 10.97 23.06 -5.36
N ALA A 105 10.13 22.39 -4.62
CA ALA A 105 10.19 20.96 -4.39
C ALA A 105 8.80 20.43 -4.04
N ILE A 106 8.64 19.12 -4.06
CA ILE A 106 7.43 18.41 -3.70
C ILE A 106 7.83 17.32 -2.70
N VAL A 107 7.15 17.28 -1.55
CA VAL A 107 7.24 16.17 -0.60
C VAL A 107 6.17 15.17 -0.98
N SER A 108 6.59 13.97 -1.36
CA SER A 108 5.72 12.84 -1.70
C SER A 108 5.81 11.77 -0.62
N VAL A 109 4.67 11.35 -0.09
CA VAL A 109 4.57 10.24 0.88
C VAL A 109 3.61 9.23 0.32
N SER A 110 4.06 8.00 0.16
CA SER A 110 3.26 6.95 -0.47
C SER A 110 3.22 5.66 0.32
N GLU A 111 2.09 4.99 0.23
CA GLU A 111 1.87 3.67 0.81
C GLU A 111 1.32 2.72 -0.25
N ARG A 112 1.96 1.56 -0.34
CA ARG A 112 1.53 0.50 -1.24
C ARG A 112 0.23 -0.13 -0.74
N TYR A 113 -0.74 -0.27 -1.63
CA TYR A 113 -1.87 -1.16 -1.38
C TYR A 113 -1.57 -2.58 -1.83
N PRO A 114 -1.88 -3.57 -1.00
CA PRO A 114 -2.02 -4.92 -1.52
C PRO A 114 -3.18 -4.92 -2.53
N SER A 115 -2.93 -5.38 -3.74
CA SER A 115 -4.00 -5.52 -4.73
C SER A 115 -5.10 -6.44 -4.17
N VAL A 116 -6.36 -6.21 -4.59
CA VAL A 116 -7.47 -7.11 -4.22
C VAL A 116 -7.14 -8.56 -4.57
N TRP A 117 -6.33 -8.78 -5.60
CA TRP A 117 -5.87 -10.09 -6.05
C TRP A 117 -4.83 -10.70 -5.10
N GLU A 118 -3.95 -9.89 -4.53
CA GLU A 118 -3.01 -10.34 -3.48
C GLU A 118 -3.76 -10.72 -2.19
N LEU A 119 -4.78 -9.96 -1.83
CA LEU A 119 -5.66 -10.27 -0.69
C LEU A 119 -6.47 -11.55 -0.92
N LEU A 120 -7.01 -11.76 -2.12
CA LEU A 120 -7.75 -12.96 -2.48
C LEU A 120 -6.85 -14.18 -2.61
N SER A 121 -5.62 -14.06 -3.13
CA SER A 121 -4.70 -15.19 -3.23
C SER A 121 -4.26 -15.70 -1.86
N GLY A 122 -4.02 -14.80 -0.90
CA GLY A 122 -3.73 -15.18 0.49
C GLY A 122 -4.92 -15.80 1.24
N ALA A 123 -6.15 -15.43 0.86
CA ALA A 123 -7.38 -16.01 1.42
C ALA A 123 -7.80 -17.30 0.71
N GLY A 124 -7.41 -17.48 -0.56
CA GLY A 124 -7.85 -18.59 -1.43
C GLY A 124 -7.46 -19.97 -0.87
N GLU A 125 -6.27 -20.09 -0.34
CA GLU A 125 -5.78 -21.35 0.24
C GLU A 125 -6.60 -21.76 1.47
N ARG A 126 -6.94 -20.81 2.33
CA ARG A 126 -7.81 -21.07 3.49
C ARG A 126 -9.25 -21.35 3.08
N LEU A 127 -9.77 -20.64 2.07
CA LEU A 127 -11.11 -20.83 1.56
C LEU A 127 -11.28 -22.22 0.92
N LEU A 128 -10.31 -22.67 0.13
CA LEU A 128 -10.28 -24.02 -0.44
C LEU A 128 -10.20 -25.09 0.63
N PHE A 129 -9.44 -24.88 1.71
CA PHE A 129 -9.38 -25.78 2.83
C PHE A 129 -10.74 -25.93 3.54
N TYR A 130 -11.44 -24.81 3.81
CA TYR A 130 -12.77 -24.85 4.43
C TYR A 130 -13.85 -25.46 3.53
N LEU A 131 -13.79 -25.18 2.23
CA LEU A 131 -14.69 -25.79 1.24
C LEU A 131 -14.46 -27.31 1.15
N GLY A 132 -13.21 -27.75 1.13
CA GLY A 132 -12.84 -29.15 1.13
C GLY A 132 -13.30 -29.86 2.40
N LEU A 133 -13.11 -29.25 3.57
CA LEU A 133 -13.56 -29.78 4.84
C LEU A 133 -15.10 -29.88 4.91
N GLY A 134 -15.80 -28.87 4.45
CA GLY A 134 -17.27 -28.87 4.37
C GLY A 134 -17.81 -29.97 3.45
N ALA A 135 -17.21 -30.14 2.27
CA ALA A 135 -17.59 -31.21 1.33
C ALA A 135 -17.32 -32.61 1.92
N ALA A 136 -16.21 -32.79 2.65
CA ALA A 136 -15.89 -34.04 3.32
C ALA A 136 -16.91 -34.38 4.42
N LEU A 137 -17.31 -33.40 5.24
CA LEU A 137 -18.32 -33.58 6.29
C LEU A 137 -19.70 -33.96 5.70
N VAL A 138 -20.11 -33.33 4.61
CA VAL A 138 -21.39 -33.65 3.92
C VAL A 138 -21.35 -35.09 3.38
N THR A 139 -20.24 -35.48 2.73
CA THR A 139 -20.10 -36.85 2.20
C THR A 139 -20.11 -37.91 3.29
N VAL A 140 -19.42 -37.69 4.41
CA VAL A 140 -19.41 -38.62 5.57
C VAL A 140 -20.82 -38.73 6.16
N SER A 141 -21.53 -37.61 6.33
CA SER A 141 -22.88 -37.58 6.87
C SER A 141 -23.86 -38.34 5.96
N ALA A 142 -23.75 -38.17 4.65
CA ALA A 142 -24.59 -38.89 3.67
C ALA A 142 -24.31 -40.37 3.63
N MET A 143 -23.05 -40.81 3.76
CA MET A 143 -22.69 -42.23 3.87
C MET A 143 -23.23 -42.87 5.16
N TRP A 144 -23.16 -42.16 6.27
CA TRP A 144 -23.66 -42.63 7.55
C TRP A 144 -25.20 -42.79 7.56
N GLY A 145 -25.89 -41.81 6.98
CA GLY A 145 -27.34 -41.85 6.78
C GLY A 145 -27.80 -43.05 5.94
N ARG A 146 -27.11 -43.34 4.84
CA ARG A 146 -27.39 -44.51 3.98
C ARG A 146 -27.14 -45.85 4.67
N ARG A 147 -26.08 -45.95 5.50
CA ARG A 147 -25.82 -47.16 6.28
C ARG A 147 -26.89 -47.42 7.34
N ARG A 148 -27.36 -46.36 8.01
CA ARG A 148 -28.47 -46.48 8.98
C ARG A 148 -29.79 -46.96 8.35
N GLN A 149 -30.12 -46.42 7.19
CA GLN A 149 -31.35 -46.82 6.46
C GLN A 149 -31.31 -48.32 6.06
N ARG A 150 -30.18 -48.80 5.56
CA ARG A 150 -30.03 -50.22 5.21
C ARG A 150 -30.17 -51.16 6.44
N ALA A 151 -29.62 -50.79 7.58
CA ALA A 151 -29.72 -51.54 8.81
C ALA A 151 -31.16 -51.60 9.38
N LEU A 152 -32.03 -50.67 9.00
CA LEU A 152 -33.45 -50.66 9.41
C LEU A 152 -34.33 -51.47 8.46
N THR A 153 -33.91 -51.64 7.20
CA THR A 153 -34.68 -52.41 6.20
C THR A 153 -34.42 -53.90 6.26
N ASP A 154 -33.29 -54.33 6.83
CA ASP A 154 -32.90 -55.76 6.99
C ASP A 154 -33.39 -56.40 8.31
N ARG A 155 -34.35 -55.78 9.01
CA ARG A 155 -34.99 -56.46 10.14
C ARG A 155 -35.97 -57.53 9.60
N PRO A 156 -35.71 -58.81 9.82
CA PRO A 156 -36.67 -59.87 9.49
C PRO A 156 -37.96 -59.64 10.28
N GLY A 157 -39.09 -59.65 9.55
CA GLY A 157 -40.41 -59.53 10.16
C GLY A 157 -40.64 -60.64 11.18
N PRO A 158 -41.50 -60.41 12.19
CA PRO A 158 -41.83 -61.45 13.17
C PRO A 158 -42.51 -62.62 12.44
N ASN A 159 -41.88 -63.78 12.53
CA ASN A 159 -42.51 -65.03 12.08
C ASN A 159 -43.80 -65.20 12.85
N VAL A 160 -44.98 -65.22 12.19
CA VAL A 160 -46.27 -65.65 12.68
C VAL A 160 -46.43 -67.09 12.35
#